data_621e1f0c8ee4d7923825143a4f05e2ca
#
_entry.id   621e1f0c8ee4d7923825143a4f05e2ca
#
_cell.length_a   1.000
_cell.length_b   1.000
_cell.length_c   1.000
_cell.angle_alpha   90.00
_cell.angle_beta   90.00
_cell.angle_gamma   90.00
#
_symmetry.space_group_name_H-M   'P 1'
#
loop_
_entity.id
_entity.type
_entity.pdbx_description
1 polymer ?
#
loop_
_entity_poly.entity_id
_entity_poly.type
_entity_poly.pdbx_seq_one_letter_code
_entity_poly.pdbx_strand_id
1 'polypeptide(L)'
;MGTYEEVIDFLFQQFPSYQNKGGKAYKVGLDNIISMCNIVGNPHENLKTIHIAGTNGKGTVSNYLTNIYQKNGYKVGTFTSPHLIDFRERITINGKWIAEEAIIQFYKKYHRDVEHLKPSFFEWSTALAFHYFKIQKTDINIIETGLGGRLDSTNVIQPLLSIITTISLD
;
A
#
# COMPACT_ATOMS: atom_id res chain seq x y z
N MET A 1 -21.32 -3.11 7.90
CA MET A 1 -20.34 -2.04 8.07
C MET A 1 -20.64 -0.96 7.06
N GLY A 2 -20.94 0.26 7.55
CA GLY A 2 -21.39 1.39 6.73
C GLY A 2 -20.46 2.61 6.82
N THR A 3 -19.72 2.77 7.93
CA THR A 3 -18.83 3.92 8.15
C THR A 3 -17.37 3.56 7.95
N TYR A 4 -16.55 4.59 7.77
CA TYR A 4 -15.09 4.45 7.63
C TYR A 4 -14.48 3.86 8.90
N GLU A 5 -14.86 4.35 10.07
CA GLU A 5 -14.39 3.88 11.36
C GLU A 5 -14.67 2.39 11.57
N GLU A 6 -15.89 1.94 11.27
CA GLU A 6 -16.25 0.51 11.37
C GLU A 6 -15.35 -0.36 10.48
N VAL A 7 -15.03 0.11 9.26
CA VAL A 7 -14.15 -0.62 8.33
C VAL A 7 -12.72 -0.67 8.86
N ILE A 8 -12.20 0.45 9.33
CA ILE A 8 -10.82 0.53 9.84
C ILE A 8 -10.66 -0.30 11.12
N ASP A 9 -11.60 -0.20 12.06
CA ASP A 9 -11.58 -0.99 13.29
C ASP A 9 -11.62 -2.49 12.98
N PHE A 10 -12.45 -2.90 12.03
CA PHE A 10 -12.51 -4.29 11.57
C PHE A 10 -11.17 -4.75 10.99
N LEU A 11 -10.55 -3.95 10.11
CA LEU A 11 -9.27 -4.30 9.50
C LEU A 11 -8.15 -4.43 10.55
N PHE A 12 -8.14 -3.56 11.56
CA PHE A 12 -7.16 -3.66 12.65
C PHE A 12 -7.39 -4.84 13.58
N GLN A 13 -8.65 -5.22 13.83
CA GLN A 13 -8.99 -6.35 14.70
C GLN A 13 -8.80 -7.70 14.02
N GLN A 14 -9.22 -7.82 12.77
CA GLN A 14 -9.19 -9.08 12.02
C GLN A 14 -7.81 -9.41 11.46
N PHE A 15 -7.07 -8.40 11.04
CA PHE A 15 -5.81 -8.60 10.35
C PHE A 15 -4.62 -8.17 11.23
N PRO A 16 -3.74 -9.14 11.58
CA PRO A 16 -2.56 -8.82 12.38
C PRO A 16 -1.73 -7.73 11.71
N SER A 17 -1.45 -6.66 12.45
CA SER A 17 -0.50 -5.63 12.00
C SER A 17 0.85 -5.79 12.72
N TYR A 18 1.93 -5.51 12.01
CA TYR A 18 3.27 -5.51 12.58
C TYR A 18 3.38 -4.54 13.77
N GLN A 19 2.69 -3.40 13.69
CA GLN A 19 2.65 -2.40 14.76
C GLN A 19 2.07 -2.94 16.08
N ASN A 20 1.10 -3.89 16.00
CA ASN A 20 0.41 -4.40 17.18
C ASN A 20 0.99 -5.73 17.70
N LYS A 21 1.58 -6.57 16.84
CA LYS A 21 2.05 -7.92 17.18
C LYS A 21 3.52 -8.18 16.86
N GLY A 22 4.25 -7.19 16.38
CA GLY A 22 5.65 -7.33 16.01
C GLY A 22 5.87 -8.41 14.94
N GLY A 23 7.04 -9.07 14.95
CA GLY A 23 7.42 -10.08 13.98
C GLY A 23 6.49 -11.29 13.85
N LYS A 24 5.60 -11.54 14.84
CA LYS A 24 4.61 -12.63 14.78
C LYS A 24 3.47 -12.36 13.78
N ALA A 25 3.28 -11.12 13.36
CA ALA A 25 2.29 -10.74 12.36
C ALA A 25 2.82 -10.86 10.91
N TYR A 26 4.12 -11.09 10.75
CA TYR A 26 4.76 -11.16 9.44
C TYR A 26 4.54 -12.53 8.80
N LYS A 27 3.75 -12.56 7.74
CA LYS A 27 3.62 -13.74 6.88
C LYS A 27 4.76 -13.72 5.87
N VAL A 28 5.60 -14.74 5.91
CA VAL A 28 6.71 -14.88 4.97
C VAL A 28 6.17 -15.35 3.63
N GLY A 29 6.37 -14.58 2.57
CA GLY A 29 6.00 -14.94 1.21
C GLY A 29 5.11 -13.92 0.53
N LEU A 30 4.95 -14.07 -0.78
CA LEU A 30 4.13 -13.20 -1.62
C LEU A 30 2.82 -13.86 -2.09
N ASP A 31 2.60 -15.13 -1.75
CA ASP A 31 1.46 -15.91 -2.29
C ASP A 31 0.11 -15.30 -1.93
N ASN A 32 -0.02 -14.78 -0.71
CA ASN A 32 -1.23 -14.14 -0.25
C ASN A 32 -1.55 -12.86 -1.03
N ILE A 33 -0.58 -11.95 -1.15
CA ILE A 33 -0.78 -10.69 -1.87
C ILE A 33 -1.00 -10.94 -3.37
N ILE A 34 -0.32 -11.92 -3.96
CA ILE A 34 -0.55 -12.33 -5.36
C ILE A 34 -1.98 -12.83 -5.53
N SER A 35 -2.44 -13.73 -4.65
CA SER A 35 -3.81 -14.24 -4.66
C SER A 35 -4.85 -13.13 -4.48
N MET A 36 -4.59 -12.21 -3.55
CA MET A 36 -5.45 -11.05 -3.34
C MET A 36 -5.47 -10.12 -4.55
N CYS A 37 -4.33 -9.84 -5.16
CA CYS A 37 -4.27 -9.05 -6.39
C CYS A 37 -5.06 -9.72 -7.53
N ASN A 38 -4.99 -11.04 -7.68
CA ASN A 38 -5.77 -11.77 -8.68
C ASN A 38 -7.29 -11.57 -8.46
N ILE A 39 -7.77 -11.69 -7.21
CA ILE A 39 -9.19 -11.46 -6.87
C ILE A 39 -9.61 -10.02 -7.18
N VAL A 40 -8.73 -9.05 -6.94
CA VAL A 40 -9.00 -7.62 -7.18
C VAL A 40 -8.85 -7.25 -8.67
N GLY A 41 -8.45 -8.17 -9.54
CA GLY A 41 -8.29 -7.97 -10.97
C GLY A 41 -6.92 -7.43 -11.37
N ASN A 42 -5.87 -7.90 -10.72
CA ASN A 42 -4.47 -7.57 -10.97
C ASN A 42 -4.21 -6.06 -11.12
N PRO A 43 -4.57 -5.26 -10.09
CA PRO A 43 -4.46 -3.80 -10.21
C PRO A 43 -3.02 -3.32 -10.36
N HIS A 44 -2.04 -4.06 -9.83
CA HIS A 44 -0.61 -3.74 -9.86
C HIS A 44 0.01 -3.87 -11.25
N GLU A 45 -0.58 -4.70 -12.12
CA GLU A 45 -0.12 -4.84 -13.49
C GLU A 45 -0.32 -3.51 -14.25
N ASN A 46 0.65 -3.13 -15.03
CA ASN A 46 0.65 -1.90 -15.84
C ASN A 46 0.65 -0.58 -15.07
N LEU A 47 0.78 -0.58 -13.74
CA LEU A 47 1.11 0.63 -13.01
C LEU A 47 2.57 1.00 -13.26
N LYS A 48 2.82 2.23 -13.69
CA LYS A 48 4.18 2.79 -13.69
C LYS A 48 4.56 3.10 -12.25
N THR A 49 5.60 2.45 -11.74
CA THR A 49 5.97 2.55 -10.34
C THR A 49 7.45 2.88 -10.15
N ILE A 50 7.75 3.60 -9.08
CA ILE A 50 9.09 3.72 -8.48
C ILE A 50 8.99 3.04 -7.11
N HIS A 51 9.83 2.05 -6.87
CA HIS A 51 9.81 1.24 -5.65
C HIS A 51 10.94 1.65 -4.72
N ILE A 52 10.62 1.96 -3.46
CA ILE A 52 11.58 2.52 -2.50
C ILE A 52 11.70 1.60 -1.29
N ALA A 53 12.92 1.13 -1.05
CA ALA A 53 13.27 0.29 0.09
C ALA A 53 14.40 0.93 0.92
N GLY A 54 14.66 0.38 2.10
CA GLY A 54 15.74 0.80 3.02
C GLY A 54 15.27 0.91 4.46
N THR A 55 16.20 1.08 5.39
CA THR A 55 15.89 1.24 6.83
C THR A 55 15.36 2.66 7.10
N ASN A 56 16.14 3.68 6.78
CA ASN A 56 15.78 5.09 7.01
C ASN A 56 15.67 5.87 5.69
N GLY A 57 14.83 6.91 5.69
CA GLY A 57 14.73 7.86 4.58
C GLY A 57 13.75 7.48 3.47
N LYS A 58 13.10 6.31 3.52
CA LYS A 58 12.09 5.89 2.52
C LYS A 58 11.01 6.95 2.32
N GLY A 59 10.31 7.33 3.39
CA GLY A 59 9.23 8.32 3.35
C GLY A 59 9.70 9.70 2.88
N THR A 60 10.94 10.11 3.24
CA THR A 60 11.53 11.37 2.78
C THR A 60 11.73 11.35 1.26
N VAL A 61 12.33 10.28 0.73
CA VAL A 61 12.54 10.11 -0.73
C VAL A 61 11.20 10.01 -1.46
N SER A 62 10.24 9.26 -0.89
CA SER A 62 8.88 9.17 -1.44
C SER A 62 8.23 10.55 -1.57
N ASN A 63 8.33 11.38 -0.55
CA ASN A 63 7.76 12.72 -0.54
C ASN A 63 8.45 13.63 -1.58
N TYR A 64 9.78 13.62 -1.66
CA TYR A 64 10.50 14.41 -2.67
C TYR A 64 10.11 14.01 -4.09
N LEU A 65 10.09 12.72 -4.41
CA LEU A 65 9.69 12.23 -5.73
C LEU A 65 8.24 12.60 -6.06
N THR A 66 7.32 12.42 -5.11
CA THR A 66 5.93 12.82 -5.28
C THR A 66 5.83 14.30 -5.66
N ASN A 67 6.53 15.19 -4.93
CA ASN A 67 6.50 16.62 -5.20
C ASN A 67 7.15 16.98 -6.55
N ILE A 68 8.26 16.34 -6.92
CA ILE A 68 8.93 16.58 -8.19
C ILE A 68 8.02 16.21 -9.37
N TYR A 69 7.46 15.00 -9.36
CA TYR A 69 6.56 14.56 -10.43
C TYR A 69 5.29 15.40 -10.49
N GLN A 70 4.69 15.72 -9.34
CA GLN A 70 3.50 16.57 -9.27
C GLN A 70 3.75 17.97 -9.86
N LYS A 71 4.90 18.60 -9.54
CA LYS A 71 5.27 19.91 -10.09
C LYS A 71 5.51 19.86 -11.60
N ASN A 72 5.81 18.69 -12.16
CA ASN A 72 5.93 18.47 -13.59
C ASN A 72 4.62 18.02 -14.25
N GLY A 73 3.49 18.18 -13.58
CA GLY A 73 2.17 17.96 -14.15
C GLY A 73 1.65 16.51 -14.11
N TYR A 74 2.38 15.58 -13.49
CA TYR A 74 1.94 14.19 -13.36
C TYR A 74 0.89 14.03 -12.25
N LYS A 75 -0.05 13.12 -12.48
CA LYS A 75 -0.95 12.62 -11.43
C LYS A 75 -0.23 11.49 -10.69
N VAL A 76 0.24 11.77 -9.49
CA VAL A 76 1.12 10.90 -8.70
C VAL A 76 0.36 10.17 -7.63
N GLY A 77 0.33 8.83 -7.69
CA GLY A 77 -0.05 7.99 -6.56
C GLY A 77 1.12 7.82 -5.59
N THR A 78 0.87 7.83 -4.29
CA THR A 78 1.93 7.59 -3.30
C THR A 78 1.40 6.62 -2.24
N PHE A 79 2.15 5.55 -2.00
CA PHE A 79 1.90 4.59 -0.93
C PHE A 79 3.07 4.58 0.04
N THR A 80 2.81 4.93 1.30
CA THR A 80 3.82 5.02 2.36
C THR A 80 3.35 4.34 3.64
N SER A 81 4.28 4.03 4.54
CA SER A 81 3.99 3.42 5.84
C SER A 81 5.08 3.71 6.87
N PRO A 82 4.73 3.72 8.17
CA PRO A 82 3.39 3.70 8.75
C PRO A 82 2.66 5.05 8.61
N HIS A 83 1.38 5.11 8.96
CA HIS A 83 0.67 6.37 9.19
C HIS A 83 0.89 6.84 10.64
N LEU A 84 0.67 8.12 10.90
CA LEU A 84 0.84 8.73 12.23
C LEU A 84 -0.50 8.91 12.95
N ILE A 85 -1.51 9.41 12.27
CA ILE A 85 -2.81 9.76 12.85
C ILE A 85 -3.94 8.98 12.17
N ASP A 86 -3.97 8.99 10.82
CA ASP A 86 -5.08 8.46 10.05
C ASP A 86 -4.58 7.47 8.98
N PHE A 87 -5.28 6.35 8.83
CA PHE A 87 -4.94 5.33 7.83
C PHE A 87 -4.80 5.89 6.41
N ARG A 88 -5.60 6.90 6.07
CA ARG A 88 -5.61 7.52 4.75
C ARG A 88 -4.29 8.18 4.35
N GLU A 89 -3.44 8.51 5.32
CA GLU A 89 -2.09 9.03 5.07
C GLU A 89 -1.26 8.09 4.19
N ARG A 90 -1.54 6.77 4.29
CA ARG A 90 -0.80 5.73 3.56
C ARG A 90 -1.01 5.79 2.05
N ILE A 91 -2.15 6.31 1.60
CA ILE A 91 -2.56 6.27 0.19
C ILE A 91 -2.97 7.66 -0.24
N THR A 92 -2.16 8.30 -1.06
CA THR A 92 -2.43 9.65 -1.52
C THR A 92 -2.36 9.77 -3.04
N ILE A 93 -3.07 10.77 -3.58
CA ILE A 93 -2.91 11.22 -4.97
C ILE A 93 -2.62 12.71 -4.95
N ASN A 94 -1.47 13.10 -5.48
CA ASN A 94 -0.99 14.48 -5.44
C ASN A 94 -1.06 15.08 -4.03
N GLY A 95 -0.65 14.29 -3.01
CA GLY A 95 -0.66 14.68 -1.60
C GLY A 95 -2.05 14.73 -0.95
N LYS A 96 -3.13 14.47 -1.68
CA LYS A 96 -4.48 14.37 -1.11
C LYS A 96 -4.75 12.94 -0.69
N TRP A 97 -5.20 12.75 0.52
CA TRP A 97 -5.54 11.44 1.07
C TRP A 97 -6.64 10.74 0.29
N ILE A 98 -6.60 9.42 0.26
CA ILE A 98 -7.68 8.59 -0.27
C ILE A 98 -9.00 8.95 0.43
N ALA A 99 -10.09 9.03 -0.33
CA ALA A 99 -11.40 9.28 0.23
C ALA A 99 -11.89 8.09 1.06
N GLU A 100 -12.55 8.35 2.17
CA GLU A 100 -13.17 7.33 3.04
C GLU A 100 -14.08 6.40 2.24
N GLU A 101 -14.88 6.97 1.36
CA GLU A 101 -15.78 6.23 0.50
C GLU A 101 -15.06 5.22 -0.39
N ALA A 102 -13.86 5.55 -0.90
CA ALA A 102 -13.09 4.59 -1.71
C ALA A 102 -12.63 3.38 -0.88
N ILE A 103 -12.30 3.57 0.39
CA ILE A 103 -11.93 2.51 1.32
C ILE A 103 -13.15 1.64 1.63
N ILE A 104 -14.30 2.26 1.93
CA ILE A 104 -15.57 1.57 2.21
C ILE A 104 -16.00 0.75 1.01
N GLN A 105 -15.94 1.30 -0.20
CA GLN A 105 -16.31 0.61 -1.44
C GLN A 105 -15.41 -0.59 -1.72
N PHE A 106 -14.10 -0.42 -1.57
CA PHE A 106 -13.15 -1.52 -1.72
C PHE A 106 -13.43 -2.65 -0.72
N TYR A 107 -13.65 -2.31 0.55
CA TYR A 107 -14.01 -3.26 1.57
C TYR A 107 -15.31 -4.01 1.23
N LYS A 108 -16.40 -3.28 0.96
CA LYS A 108 -17.70 -3.88 0.61
C LYS A 108 -17.61 -4.84 -0.56
N LYS A 109 -16.78 -4.49 -1.55
CA LYS A 109 -16.65 -5.28 -2.76
C LYS A 109 -15.83 -6.56 -2.57
N TYR A 110 -14.76 -6.52 -1.81
CA TYR A 110 -13.75 -7.60 -1.84
C TYR A 110 -13.58 -8.37 -0.53
N HIS A 111 -14.08 -7.88 0.62
CA HIS A 111 -13.76 -8.49 1.92
C HIS A 111 -14.16 -9.97 2.00
N ARG A 112 -15.31 -10.36 1.45
CA ARG A 112 -15.78 -11.76 1.46
C ARG A 112 -14.91 -12.65 0.58
N ASP A 113 -14.50 -12.13 -0.58
CA ASP A 113 -13.74 -12.92 -1.55
C ASP A 113 -12.30 -13.16 -1.10
N VAL A 114 -11.73 -12.28 -0.24
CA VAL A 114 -10.37 -12.40 0.27
C VAL A 114 -10.27 -12.94 1.69
N GLU A 115 -11.40 -13.11 2.41
CA GLU A 115 -11.43 -13.53 3.81
C GLU A 115 -10.72 -14.88 4.03
N HIS A 116 -10.89 -15.83 3.13
CA HIS A 116 -10.27 -17.15 3.20
C HIS A 116 -8.74 -17.11 3.12
N LEU A 117 -8.15 -16.07 2.53
CA LEU A 117 -6.69 -15.84 2.46
C LEU A 117 -6.14 -15.37 3.81
N LYS A 118 -6.99 -14.85 4.69
CA LYS A 118 -6.59 -14.21 5.96
C LYS A 118 -5.46 -13.20 5.75
N PRO A 119 -5.62 -12.20 4.87
CA PRO A 119 -4.54 -11.27 4.55
C PRO A 119 -4.07 -10.53 5.81
N SER A 120 -2.83 -10.10 5.81
CA SER A 120 -2.35 -9.14 6.82
C SER A 120 -2.94 -7.75 6.53
N PHE A 121 -2.91 -6.87 7.54
CA PHE A 121 -3.29 -5.47 7.37
C PHE A 121 -2.48 -4.78 6.25
N PHE A 122 -1.19 -5.12 6.12
CA PHE A 122 -0.34 -4.53 5.10
C PHE A 122 -0.65 -5.05 3.70
N GLU A 123 -0.93 -6.35 3.54
CA GLU A 123 -1.39 -6.92 2.26
C GLU A 123 -2.71 -6.29 1.81
N TRP A 124 -3.66 -6.09 2.74
CA TRP A 124 -4.91 -5.39 2.46
C TRP A 124 -4.66 -3.95 1.99
N SER A 125 -3.82 -3.21 2.73
CA SER A 125 -3.49 -1.82 2.41
C SER A 125 -2.80 -1.70 1.05
N THR A 126 -1.91 -2.64 0.73
CA THR A 126 -1.18 -2.69 -0.55
C THR A 126 -2.13 -2.94 -1.73
N ALA A 127 -3.01 -3.93 -1.61
CA ALA A 127 -3.99 -4.22 -2.66
C ALA A 127 -4.98 -3.06 -2.88
N LEU A 128 -5.43 -2.42 -1.80
CA LEU A 128 -6.26 -1.21 -1.87
C LEU A 128 -5.52 -0.07 -2.58
N ALA A 129 -4.24 0.18 -2.26
CA ALA A 129 -3.45 1.23 -2.90
C ALA A 129 -3.34 1.00 -4.40
N PHE A 130 -2.96 -0.19 -4.84
CA PHE A 130 -2.86 -0.53 -6.25
C PHE A 130 -4.21 -0.39 -6.97
N HIS A 131 -5.29 -0.89 -6.36
CA HIS A 131 -6.64 -0.73 -6.90
C HIS A 131 -7.02 0.74 -7.06
N TYR A 132 -6.79 1.54 -6.03
CA TYR A 132 -7.09 2.96 -6.05
C TYR A 132 -6.33 3.72 -7.12
N PHE A 133 -5.02 3.46 -7.27
CA PHE A 133 -4.20 4.08 -8.29
C PHE A 133 -4.65 3.71 -9.71
N LYS A 134 -5.02 2.44 -9.93
CA LYS A 134 -5.55 1.97 -11.21
C LYS A 134 -6.85 2.66 -11.58
N ILE A 135 -7.84 2.71 -10.68
CA ILE A 135 -9.14 3.35 -10.98
C ILE A 135 -9.03 4.86 -11.12
N GLN A 136 -8.09 5.47 -10.41
CA GLN A 136 -7.81 6.91 -10.49
C GLN A 136 -6.93 7.29 -11.68
N LYS A 137 -6.41 6.31 -12.43
CA LYS A 137 -5.57 6.51 -13.61
C LYS A 137 -4.37 7.43 -13.32
N THR A 138 -3.59 7.08 -12.29
CA THR A 138 -2.36 7.79 -11.97
C THR A 138 -1.32 7.59 -13.07
N ASP A 139 -0.51 8.61 -13.35
CA ASP A 139 0.55 8.57 -14.36
C ASP A 139 1.79 7.82 -13.88
N ILE A 140 2.10 7.96 -12.59
CA ILE A 140 3.22 7.31 -11.89
C ILE A 140 2.88 7.10 -10.43
N ASN A 141 3.46 6.06 -9.82
CA ASN A 141 3.19 5.71 -8.43
C ASN A 141 4.49 5.52 -7.67
N ILE A 142 4.61 6.18 -6.53
CA ILE A 142 5.73 6.07 -5.61
C ILE A 142 5.32 5.07 -4.53
N ILE A 143 6.01 3.94 -4.48
CA ILE A 143 5.63 2.80 -3.62
C ILE A 143 6.76 2.56 -2.62
N GLU A 144 6.48 2.79 -1.34
CA GLU A 144 7.38 2.50 -0.24
C GLU A 144 7.16 1.06 0.26
N THR A 145 8.25 0.30 0.50
CA THR A 145 8.18 -1.00 1.19
C THR A 145 7.80 -0.80 2.65
N GLY A 146 7.04 -1.74 3.20
CA GLY A 146 6.73 -1.74 4.64
C GLY A 146 7.91 -2.23 5.49
N LEU A 147 8.47 -3.38 5.13
CA LEU A 147 9.58 -4.02 5.85
C LEU A 147 10.48 -4.80 4.90
N GLY A 148 11.77 -4.50 4.97
CA GLY A 148 12.76 -5.17 4.11
C GLY A 148 12.57 -4.80 2.64
N GLY A 149 12.35 -5.77 1.77
CA GLY A 149 12.16 -5.55 0.32
C GLY A 149 11.67 -6.82 -0.38
N ARG A 150 12.53 -7.87 -0.47
CA ARG A 150 12.27 -9.05 -1.30
C ARG A 150 10.94 -9.76 -1.03
N LEU A 151 10.52 -9.85 0.22
CA LEU A 151 9.27 -10.50 0.65
C LEU A 151 8.22 -9.51 1.15
N ASP A 152 8.44 -8.22 0.89
CA ASP A 152 7.44 -7.19 1.18
C ASP A 152 6.26 -7.30 0.21
N SER A 153 5.04 -7.10 0.70
CA SER A 153 3.83 -7.21 -0.11
C SER A 153 3.80 -6.27 -1.32
N THR A 154 4.57 -5.19 -1.28
CA THR A 154 4.70 -4.28 -2.42
C THR A 154 5.55 -4.85 -3.55
N ASN A 155 6.38 -5.89 -3.29
CA ASN A 155 7.33 -6.44 -4.26
C ASN A 155 6.69 -7.38 -5.31
N VAL A 156 5.40 -7.23 -5.56
CA VAL A 156 4.68 -7.88 -6.67
C VAL A 156 4.64 -7.00 -7.94
N ILE A 157 5.13 -5.77 -7.85
CA ILE A 157 5.19 -4.82 -8.96
C ILE A 157 6.44 -5.01 -9.82
N GLN A 158 6.39 -4.54 -11.07
CA GLN A 158 7.56 -4.39 -11.95
C GLN A 158 7.90 -2.90 -12.08
N PRO A 159 8.76 -2.36 -11.20
CA PRO A 159 9.00 -0.93 -11.14
C PRO A 159 9.88 -0.45 -12.30
N LEU A 160 9.66 0.79 -12.76
CA LEU A 160 10.55 1.48 -13.69
C LEU A 160 11.92 1.78 -13.05
N LEU A 161 11.91 1.99 -11.73
CA LEU A 161 13.10 2.28 -10.95
C LEU A 161 12.92 1.73 -9.53
N SER A 162 13.95 1.08 -9.00
CA SER A 162 14.05 0.70 -7.59
C SER A 162 15.13 1.55 -6.91
N ILE A 163 14.80 2.09 -5.74
CA ILE A 163 15.69 2.92 -4.93
C ILE A 163 15.90 2.24 -3.58
N ILE A 164 17.16 2.07 -3.19
CA ILE A 164 17.52 1.65 -1.83
C ILE A 164 18.15 2.87 -1.16
N THR A 165 17.55 3.35 -0.08
CA THR A 165 18.01 4.54 0.64
C THR A 165 19.24 4.20 1.49
N THR A 166 19.03 3.81 2.73
CA THR A 166 20.10 3.34 3.62
C THR A 166 19.76 1.97 4.15
N ILE A 167 20.78 1.14 4.38
CA ILE A 167 20.64 -0.16 5.03
C ILE A 167 21.40 -0.11 6.35
N SER A 168 20.71 -0.37 7.45
CA SER A 168 21.28 -0.51 8.77
C SER A 168 20.60 -1.67 9.52
N LEU A 169 21.12 -2.02 10.67
CA LEU A 169 20.46 -2.98 11.57
C LEU A 169 19.18 -2.32 12.13
N ASP A 170 18.07 -3.01 12.01
CA ASP A 170 16.75 -2.61 12.53
C ASP A 170 16.48 -3.29 13.88
#